data_0f7b8f46e35cb25c6b684b5aa653f7d5
#
_entry.id   0f7b8f46e35cb25c6b684b5aa653f7d5
#
_cell.length_a   1.000
_cell.length_b   1.000
_cell.length_c   1.000
_cell.angle_alpha   90.00
_cell.angle_beta   90.00
_cell.angle_gamma   90.00
#
_symmetry.space_group_name_H-M   'P 1'
#
loop_
_entity.id
_entity.type
_entity.pdbx_description
1 polymer ?
#
loop_
_entity_poly.entity_id
_entity_poly.type
_entity_poly.pdbx_seq_one_letter_code
_entity_poly.pdbx_strand_id
1 'polypeptide(L)'
;MFGSNRLNRRDFIKATTGIVGGIIGAVFGIPAIGYLIAPALREDKAGAPVVIGKLEDIPVGQFHQFSFTITKVNGWERTASNYGGYLLRKTESPDDILVLSSRCTHLSCTVNWNEGAQKFICPCHDASFSPEGKVLDGPPPEPLGHFEYSVDAEGVITIVPVELESEA
;
A
#
# COMPACT_ATOMS: atom_id res chain seq x y z
N MET A 1 27.74 29.53 55.60
CA MET A 1 27.81 30.79 54.82
C MET A 1 27.22 30.51 53.43
N PHE A 2 25.95 30.81 53.21
CA PHE A 2 25.35 30.73 51.87
C PHE A 2 25.63 32.07 51.21
N GLY A 3 26.61 32.10 50.26
CA GLY A 3 26.87 33.26 49.43
C GLY A 3 25.66 33.56 48.57
N SER A 4 24.99 34.71 48.78
CA SER A 4 23.93 35.19 47.92
C SER A 4 24.52 35.58 46.58
N ASN A 5 24.44 34.65 45.65
CA ASN A 5 24.85 34.85 44.24
C ASN A 5 23.84 35.81 43.60
N ARG A 6 24.04 37.13 43.74
CA ARG A 6 23.18 38.16 43.14
C ARG A 6 23.46 38.11 41.64
N LEU A 7 22.49 37.61 40.89
CA LEU A 7 22.48 37.66 39.41
C LEU A 7 22.66 39.11 38.98
N ASN A 8 23.70 39.39 38.24
CA ASN A 8 23.92 40.68 37.69
C ASN A 8 22.95 40.86 36.43
N ARG A 9 22.64 42.07 36.03
CA ARG A 9 21.73 42.35 34.91
C ARG A 9 22.10 41.62 33.63
N ARG A 10 23.40 41.51 33.36
CA ARG A 10 23.93 40.82 32.18
C ARG A 10 23.68 39.33 32.22
N ASP A 11 23.86 38.69 33.40
CA ASP A 11 23.64 37.26 33.56
C ASP A 11 22.15 36.92 33.54
N PHE A 12 21.31 37.79 34.09
CA PHE A 12 19.85 37.68 33.99
C PHE A 12 19.40 37.72 32.54
N ILE A 13 19.84 38.69 31.76
CA ILE A 13 19.47 38.82 30.33
C ILE A 13 19.92 37.59 29.55
N LYS A 14 21.16 37.10 29.76
CA LYS A 14 21.68 35.91 29.10
C LYS A 14 20.85 34.67 29.42
N ALA A 15 20.54 34.48 30.71
CA ALA A 15 19.74 33.33 31.15
C ALA A 15 18.32 33.37 30.56
N THR A 16 17.67 34.53 30.63
CA THR A 16 16.32 34.70 30.08
C THR A 16 16.28 34.49 28.57
N THR A 17 17.25 35.08 27.85
CA THR A 17 17.34 34.87 26.38
C THR A 17 17.60 33.41 26.04
N GLY A 18 18.47 32.73 26.79
CA GLY A 18 18.73 31.30 26.60
C GLY A 18 17.50 30.42 26.86
N ILE A 19 16.76 30.69 27.94
CA ILE A 19 15.54 29.97 28.28
C ILE A 19 14.45 30.19 27.22
N VAL A 20 14.17 31.44 26.86
CA VAL A 20 13.17 31.78 25.85
C VAL A 20 13.54 31.20 24.49
N GLY A 21 14.80 31.34 24.06
CA GLY A 21 15.30 30.74 22.82
C GLY A 21 15.22 29.22 22.83
N GLY A 22 15.55 28.59 23.95
CA GLY A 22 15.40 27.13 24.14
C GLY A 22 13.96 26.66 24.05
N ILE A 23 13.01 27.37 24.66
CA ILE A 23 11.59 27.05 24.58
C ILE A 23 11.08 27.18 23.14
N ILE A 24 11.41 28.28 22.47
CA ILE A 24 11.02 28.49 21.07
C ILE A 24 11.62 27.38 20.18
N GLY A 25 12.90 27.09 20.36
CA GLY A 25 13.59 26.02 19.64
C GLY A 25 12.95 24.66 19.85
N ALA A 26 12.52 24.34 21.07
CA ALA A 26 11.85 23.08 21.40
C ALA A 26 10.44 23.03 20.80
N VAL A 27 9.66 24.09 20.90
CA VAL A 27 8.26 24.16 20.37
C VAL A 27 8.21 23.96 18.86
N PHE A 28 9.15 24.49 18.13
CA PHE A 28 9.19 24.34 16.67
C PHE A 28 10.09 23.19 16.21
N GLY A 29 11.21 22.96 16.89
CA GLY A 29 12.20 21.96 16.48
C GLY A 29 11.71 20.53 16.71
N ILE A 30 11.09 20.25 17.85
CA ILE A 30 10.63 18.88 18.15
C ILE A 30 9.56 18.40 17.13
N PRO A 31 8.50 19.18 16.84
CA PRO A 31 7.54 18.77 15.80
C PRO A 31 8.13 18.68 14.41
N ALA A 32 9.05 19.60 14.04
CA ALA A 32 9.71 19.56 12.74
C ALA A 32 10.58 18.32 12.57
N ILE A 33 11.38 17.97 13.57
CA ILE A 33 12.19 16.74 13.58
C ILE A 33 11.26 15.51 13.55
N GLY A 34 10.22 15.50 14.40
CA GLY A 34 9.23 14.42 14.42
C GLY A 34 8.59 14.20 13.05
N TYR A 35 8.21 15.29 12.35
CA TYR A 35 7.66 15.20 11.01
C TYR A 35 8.64 14.60 9.99
N LEU A 36 9.91 15.01 10.05
CA LEU A 36 10.95 14.51 9.13
C LEU A 36 11.30 13.02 9.35
N ILE A 37 11.27 12.55 10.61
CA ILE A 37 11.62 11.15 10.91
C ILE A 37 10.40 10.22 10.90
N ALA A 38 9.18 10.75 11.02
CA ALA A 38 7.95 9.94 11.07
C ALA A 38 7.81 8.94 9.91
N PRO A 39 8.15 9.27 8.64
CA PRO A 39 8.09 8.31 7.54
C PRO A 39 9.05 7.12 7.74
N ALA A 40 10.26 7.37 8.24
CA ALA A 40 11.26 6.31 8.48
C ALA A 40 10.92 5.40 9.68
N LEU A 41 10.06 5.86 10.60
CA LEU A 41 9.61 5.09 11.76
C LEU A 41 8.26 4.40 11.54
N ARG A 42 7.61 4.64 10.40
CA ARG A 42 6.40 3.90 10.03
C ARG A 42 6.83 2.53 9.53
N GLU A 43 6.49 1.50 10.27
CA GLU A 43 6.45 0.15 9.73
C GLU A 43 5.26 0.12 8.75
N ASP A 44 5.53 -0.09 7.48
CA ASP A 44 4.50 -0.42 6.49
C ASP A 44 3.90 -1.75 6.92
N LYS A 45 2.83 -1.67 7.69
CA LYS A 45 2.06 -2.86 8.03
C LYS A 45 1.49 -3.37 6.72
N ALA A 46 1.88 -4.58 6.34
CA ALA A 46 1.20 -5.32 5.30
C ALA A 46 -0.30 -5.09 5.46
N GLY A 47 -0.96 -4.69 4.38
CA GLY A 47 -2.38 -4.32 4.43
C GLY A 47 -3.19 -5.40 5.14
N ALA A 48 -4.26 -5.03 5.81
CA ALA A 48 -5.11 -6.00 6.47
C ALA A 48 -5.56 -7.07 5.47
N PRO A 49 -5.54 -8.37 5.85
CA PRO A 49 -5.99 -9.45 4.98
C PRO A 49 -7.42 -9.18 4.48
N VAL A 50 -7.65 -9.38 3.19
CA VAL A 50 -8.94 -9.15 2.53
C VAL A 50 -9.48 -10.46 2.01
N VAL A 51 -10.69 -10.80 2.41
CA VAL A 51 -11.43 -11.96 1.87
C VAL A 51 -11.93 -11.62 0.48
N ILE A 52 -11.59 -12.46 -0.52
CA ILE A 52 -11.96 -12.24 -1.92
C ILE A 52 -12.99 -13.25 -2.46
N GLY A 53 -13.27 -14.30 -1.72
CA GLY A 53 -14.30 -15.28 -2.09
C GLY A 53 -14.08 -16.63 -1.41
N LYS A 54 -14.92 -17.59 -1.80
CA LYS A 54 -14.77 -18.99 -1.40
C LYS A 54 -14.42 -19.86 -2.60
N LEU A 55 -13.61 -20.87 -2.35
CA LEU A 55 -13.14 -21.81 -3.37
C LEU A 55 -14.28 -22.53 -4.12
N GLU A 56 -15.37 -22.83 -3.40
CA GLU A 56 -16.56 -23.49 -3.95
C GLU A 56 -17.33 -22.65 -4.98
N ASP A 57 -17.26 -21.31 -4.84
CA ASP A 57 -17.98 -20.37 -5.74
C ASP A 57 -17.20 -20.08 -7.02
N ILE A 58 -15.95 -20.56 -7.13
CA ILE A 58 -15.05 -20.22 -8.23
C ILE A 58 -14.83 -21.42 -9.12
N PRO A 59 -15.33 -21.38 -10.37
CA PRO A 59 -15.16 -22.49 -11.31
C PRO A 59 -13.70 -22.65 -11.73
N VAL A 60 -13.26 -23.89 -11.94
CA VAL A 60 -11.91 -24.19 -12.43
C VAL A 60 -11.75 -23.72 -13.88
N GLY A 61 -10.61 -23.13 -14.20
CA GLY A 61 -10.25 -22.73 -15.56
C GLY A 61 -10.85 -21.43 -16.05
N GLN A 62 -11.54 -20.66 -15.19
CA GLN A 62 -12.12 -19.36 -15.54
C GLN A 62 -11.57 -18.26 -14.65
N PHE A 63 -11.35 -17.07 -15.24
CA PHE A 63 -10.99 -15.88 -14.47
C PHE A 63 -12.20 -15.30 -13.74
N HIS A 64 -12.09 -15.22 -12.44
CA HIS A 64 -13.06 -14.55 -11.57
C HIS A 64 -12.54 -13.18 -11.16
N GLN A 65 -13.27 -12.12 -11.51
CA GLN A 65 -12.90 -10.76 -11.15
C GLN A 65 -13.41 -10.44 -9.74
N PHE A 66 -12.55 -9.84 -8.93
CA PHE A 66 -12.91 -9.34 -7.60
C PHE A 66 -12.50 -7.88 -7.43
N SER A 67 -13.09 -7.21 -6.46
CA SER A 67 -12.70 -5.85 -6.07
C SER A 67 -12.76 -5.68 -4.55
N PHE A 68 -11.91 -4.81 -4.03
CA PHE A 68 -11.86 -4.48 -2.61
C PHE A 68 -11.45 -3.02 -2.41
N THR A 69 -11.76 -2.47 -1.24
CA THR A 69 -11.45 -1.07 -0.92
C THR A 69 -10.45 -1.02 0.23
N ILE A 70 -9.37 -0.30 0.03
CA ILE A 70 -8.41 0.02 1.10
C ILE A 70 -8.66 1.45 1.55
N THR A 71 -8.85 1.63 2.85
CA THR A 71 -8.94 2.96 3.46
C THR A 71 -7.62 3.29 4.15
N LYS A 72 -6.90 4.27 3.59
CA LYS A 72 -5.69 4.83 4.22
C LYS A 72 -6.08 6.03 5.07
N VAL A 73 -5.48 6.13 6.27
CA VAL A 73 -5.69 7.25 7.19
C VAL A 73 -4.37 7.98 7.37
N ASN A 74 -4.27 9.21 6.87
CA ASN A 74 -3.13 10.10 7.01
C ASN A 74 -3.51 11.28 7.92
N GLY A 75 -3.21 11.15 9.22
CA GLY A 75 -3.64 12.15 10.20
C GLY A 75 -5.17 12.19 10.31
N TRP A 76 -5.78 13.28 9.86
CA TRP A 76 -7.25 13.47 9.83
C TRP A 76 -7.90 13.13 8.48
N GLU A 77 -7.11 12.88 7.44
CA GLU A 77 -7.60 12.54 6.12
C GLU A 77 -7.80 11.02 5.99
N ARG A 78 -8.96 10.64 5.45
CA ARG A 78 -9.30 9.27 5.12
C ARG A 78 -9.51 9.16 3.61
N THR A 79 -8.63 8.45 2.94
CA THR A 79 -8.72 8.19 1.51
C THR A 79 -9.10 6.74 1.28
N ALA A 80 -10.24 6.51 0.64
CA ALA A 80 -10.67 5.18 0.23
C ALA A 80 -10.31 4.97 -1.24
N SER A 81 -9.47 3.98 -1.51
CA SER A 81 -9.07 3.59 -2.87
C SER A 81 -9.64 2.22 -3.20
N ASN A 82 -10.24 2.10 -4.38
CA ASN A 82 -10.78 0.84 -4.87
C ASN A 82 -9.74 0.12 -5.73
N TYR A 83 -9.54 -1.15 -5.46
CA TYR A 83 -8.60 -2.03 -6.13
C TYR A 83 -9.35 -3.24 -6.67
N GLY A 84 -8.80 -3.85 -7.69
CA GLY A 84 -9.36 -5.06 -8.26
C GLY A 84 -8.29 -6.06 -8.63
N GLY A 85 -8.75 -7.27 -8.88
CA GLY A 85 -7.89 -8.36 -9.33
C GLY A 85 -8.66 -9.43 -10.06
N TYR A 86 -7.92 -10.40 -10.54
CA TYR A 86 -8.43 -11.59 -11.20
C TYR A 86 -7.89 -12.82 -10.49
N LEU A 87 -8.78 -13.73 -10.17
CA LEU A 87 -8.47 -15.03 -9.59
C LEU A 87 -8.72 -16.09 -10.64
N LEU A 88 -7.75 -16.95 -10.86
CA LEU A 88 -7.85 -18.15 -11.69
C LEU A 88 -7.57 -19.38 -10.83
N ARG A 89 -8.55 -20.23 -10.69
CA ARG A 89 -8.37 -21.58 -10.12
C ARG A 89 -7.96 -22.52 -11.25
N LYS A 90 -6.69 -22.97 -11.26
CA LYS A 90 -6.15 -23.78 -12.35
C LYS A 90 -6.59 -25.25 -12.25
N THR A 91 -6.64 -25.76 -11.02
CA THR A 91 -7.04 -27.14 -10.73
C THR A 91 -8.02 -27.21 -9.55
N GLU A 92 -8.48 -28.40 -9.18
CA GLU A 92 -9.30 -28.64 -7.99
C GLU A 92 -8.51 -28.40 -6.68
N SER A 93 -7.18 -28.38 -6.74
CA SER A 93 -6.33 -28.15 -5.58
C SER A 93 -6.43 -26.71 -5.07
N PRO A 94 -6.50 -26.47 -3.75
CA PRO A 94 -6.49 -25.13 -3.16
C PRO A 94 -5.14 -24.42 -3.30
N ASP A 95 -4.07 -25.14 -3.61
CA ASP A 95 -2.72 -24.60 -3.74
C ASP A 95 -2.40 -24.10 -5.17
N ASP A 96 -3.29 -24.35 -6.14
CA ASP A 96 -3.06 -24.00 -7.54
C ASP A 96 -3.99 -22.87 -8.00
N ILE A 97 -3.85 -21.74 -7.32
CA ILE A 97 -4.61 -20.52 -7.59
C ILE A 97 -3.64 -19.44 -8.05
N LEU A 98 -4.01 -18.70 -9.08
CA LEU A 98 -3.33 -17.52 -9.54
C LEU A 98 -4.17 -16.29 -9.19
N VAL A 99 -3.58 -15.33 -8.48
CA VAL A 99 -4.26 -14.09 -8.12
C VAL A 99 -3.45 -12.92 -8.66
N LEU A 100 -4.03 -12.22 -9.65
CA LEU A 100 -3.40 -11.11 -10.36
C LEU A 100 -4.06 -9.78 -10.00
N SER A 101 -3.27 -8.73 -9.92
CA SER A 101 -3.77 -7.35 -9.87
C SER A 101 -4.38 -6.98 -11.21
N SER A 102 -5.52 -6.26 -11.19
CA SER A 102 -6.09 -5.67 -12.40
C SER A 102 -5.44 -4.34 -12.79
N ARG A 103 -4.37 -3.92 -12.12
CA ARG A 103 -3.67 -2.65 -12.41
C ARG A 103 -2.55 -2.86 -13.42
N CYS A 104 -2.61 -2.09 -14.49
CA CYS A 104 -1.54 -2.04 -15.50
C CYS A 104 -0.28 -1.41 -14.91
N THR A 105 0.87 -2.06 -15.06
CA THR A 105 2.16 -1.60 -14.52
C THR A 105 2.74 -0.39 -15.26
N HIS A 106 2.08 0.12 -16.32
CA HIS A 106 2.45 1.37 -16.96
C HIS A 106 1.97 2.60 -16.19
N LEU A 107 0.65 2.80 -16.06
CA LEU A 107 0.02 3.96 -15.41
C LEU A 107 -1.23 3.56 -14.62
N SER A 108 -1.24 2.39 -14.03
CA SER A 108 -2.29 1.89 -13.13
C SER A 108 -3.72 1.86 -13.70
N CYS A 109 -3.88 1.88 -15.04
CA CYS A 109 -5.18 1.66 -15.68
C CYS A 109 -5.69 0.24 -15.39
N THR A 110 -7.00 0.06 -15.30
CA THR A 110 -7.58 -1.28 -15.11
C THR A 110 -7.47 -2.08 -16.40
N VAL A 111 -6.86 -3.26 -16.31
CA VAL A 111 -6.84 -4.25 -17.41
C VAL A 111 -8.10 -5.10 -17.37
N ASN A 112 -8.53 -5.56 -18.55
CA ASN A 112 -9.69 -6.43 -18.68
C ASN A 112 -9.31 -7.74 -19.35
N TRP A 113 -9.84 -8.86 -18.83
CA TRP A 113 -9.70 -10.16 -19.46
C TRP A 113 -10.52 -10.24 -20.73
N ASN A 114 -9.94 -10.68 -21.81
CA ASN A 114 -10.59 -10.92 -23.08
C ASN A 114 -10.58 -12.41 -23.41
N GLU A 115 -11.72 -13.06 -23.24
CA GLU A 115 -11.86 -14.50 -23.49
C GLU A 115 -11.57 -14.90 -24.94
N GLY A 116 -11.99 -14.07 -25.91
CA GLY A 116 -11.78 -14.36 -27.34
C GLY A 116 -10.31 -14.30 -27.74
N ALA A 117 -9.53 -13.42 -27.09
CA ALA A 117 -8.11 -13.26 -27.36
C ALA A 117 -7.23 -14.01 -26.35
N GLN A 118 -7.81 -14.60 -25.30
CA GLN A 118 -7.10 -15.30 -24.20
C GLN A 118 -5.97 -14.47 -23.60
N LYS A 119 -6.21 -13.18 -23.36
CA LYS A 119 -5.23 -12.24 -22.80
C LYS A 119 -5.91 -11.10 -22.07
N PHE A 120 -5.18 -10.46 -21.15
CA PHE A 120 -5.58 -9.20 -20.56
C PHE A 120 -5.23 -8.05 -21.50
N ILE A 121 -6.11 -7.06 -21.58
CA ILE A 121 -5.95 -5.86 -22.42
C ILE A 121 -6.12 -4.62 -21.54
N CYS A 122 -5.14 -3.71 -21.63
CA CYS A 122 -5.20 -2.40 -21.03
C CYS A 122 -5.75 -1.40 -22.06
N PRO A 123 -6.91 -0.76 -21.80
CA PRO A 123 -7.55 0.13 -22.79
C PRO A 123 -6.84 1.48 -22.94
N CYS A 124 -5.90 1.83 -22.07
CA CYS A 124 -5.28 3.16 -22.08
C CYS A 124 -4.23 3.32 -23.18
N HIS A 125 -3.39 2.30 -23.41
CA HIS A 125 -2.31 2.34 -24.40
C HIS A 125 -2.15 0.97 -25.08
N ASP A 126 -3.25 0.22 -25.25
CA ASP A 126 -3.32 -1.07 -25.94
C ASP A 126 -2.33 -2.13 -25.47
N ALA A 127 -1.80 -1.98 -24.23
CA ALA A 127 -0.93 -2.99 -23.66
C ALA A 127 -1.67 -4.32 -23.45
N SER A 128 -0.99 -5.42 -23.66
CA SER A 128 -1.56 -6.74 -23.45
C SER A 128 -0.66 -7.64 -22.59
N PHE A 129 -1.32 -8.51 -21.80
CA PHE A 129 -0.64 -9.45 -20.90
C PHE A 129 -1.18 -10.86 -21.09
N SER A 130 -0.33 -11.84 -20.85
CA SER A 130 -0.71 -13.26 -20.91
C SER A 130 -1.69 -13.63 -19.78
N PRO A 131 -2.27 -14.84 -19.82
CA PRO A 131 -3.08 -15.36 -18.69
C PRO A 131 -2.33 -15.38 -17.35
N GLU A 132 -1.00 -15.49 -17.37
CA GLU A 132 -0.13 -15.47 -16.18
C GLU A 132 0.33 -14.05 -15.79
N GLY A 133 -0.17 -13.02 -16.48
CA GLY A 133 0.17 -11.63 -16.23
C GLY A 133 1.46 -11.13 -16.88
N LYS A 134 2.15 -11.94 -17.73
CA LYS A 134 3.38 -11.48 -18.41
C LYS A 134 3.07 -10.48 -19.50
N VAL A 135 3.90 -9.46 -19.67
CA VAL A 135 3.77 -8.48 -20.75
C VAL A 135 3.94 -9.18 -22.09
N LEU A 136 2.96 -9.02 -22.98
CA LEU A 136 3.00 -9.49 -24.36
C LEU A 136 3.31 -8.36 -25.33
N ASP A 137 2.72 -7.18 -25.09
CA ASP A 137 2.88 -6.00 -25.95
C ASP A 137 2.54 -4.73 -25.20
N GLY A 138 3.14 -3.59 -25.63
CA GLY A 138 2.85 -2.26 -25.10
C GLY A 138 3.93 -1.69 -24.17
N PRO A 139 3.65 -0.53 -23.55
CA PRO A 139 4.60 0.21 -22.73
C PRO A 139 4.86 -0.31 -21.30
N PRO A 140 4.10 -1.27 -20.70
CA PRO A 140 4.36 -1.74 -19.35
C PRO A 140 5.78 -2.30 -19.19
N PRO A 141 6.53 -1.85 -18.15
CA PRO A 141 7.90 -2.33 -17.92
C PRO A 141 7.94 -3.71 -17.25
N GLU A 142 6.88 -4.11 -16.57
CA GLU A 142 6.82 -5.28 -15.70
C GLU A 142 5.52 -6.07 -15.88
N PRO A 143 5.48 -7.36 -15.50
CA PRO A 143 4.25 -8.14 -15.45
C PRO A 143 3.19 -7.53 -14.53
N LEU A 144 1.94 -7.99 -14.64
CA LEU A 144 0.90 -7.67 -13.65
C LEU A 144 1.32 -8.16 -12.26
N GLY A 145 1.07 -7.36 -11.25
CA GLY A 145 1.35 -7.72 -9.87
C GLY A 145 0.59 -8.98 -9.44
N HIS A 146 1.23 -9.78 -8.59
CA HIS A 146 0.66 -10.99 -8.00
C HIS A 146 0.33 -10.72 -6.54
N PHE A 147 -0.86 -11.11 -6.12
CA PHE A 147 -1.20 -11.11 -4.70
C PHE A 147 -0.81 -12.44 -4.05
N GLU A 148 -0.19 -12.35 -2.88
CA GLU A 148 -0.07 -13.50 -2.00
C GLU A 148 -1.44 -13.86 -1.45
N TYR A 149 -1.78 -15.16 -1.44
CA TYR A 149 -3.06 -15.65 -0.98
C TYR A 149 -2.90 -16.76 0.04
N SER A 150 -3.93 -16.96 0.83
CA SER A 150 -4.10 -18.10 1.71
C SER A 150 -5.53 -18.64 1.59
N VAL A 151 -5.69 -19.95 1.75
CA VAL A 151 -7.00 -20.61 1.78
C VAL A 151 -7.11 -21.30 3.14
N ASP A 152 -8.18 -21.01 3.86
CA ASP A 152 -8.45 -21.67 5.15
C ASP A 152 -9.12 -23.03 5.00
N ALA A 153 -9.37 -23.70 6.13
CA ALA A 153 -10.02 -25.03 6.16
C ALA A 153 -11.47 -25.00 5.66
N GLU A 154 -12.12 -23.85 5.69
CA GLU A 154 -13.46 -23.59 5.20
C GLU A 154 -13.50 -23.19 3.72
N GLY A 155 -12.33 -23.16 3.04
CA GLY A 155 -12.19 -22.79 1.64
C GLY A 155 -12.28 -21.27 1.38
N VAL A 156 -12.15 -20.43 2.39
CA VAL A 156 -12.17 -18.97 2.23
C VAL A 156 -10.81 -18.49 1.72
N ILE A 157 -10.82 -17.76 0.62
CA ILE A 157 -9.63 -17.23 -0.01
C ILE A 157 -9.39 -15.82 0.49
N THR A 158 -8.20 -15.59 1.04
CA THR A 158 -7.77 -14.32 1.60
C THR A 158 -6.49 -13.86 0.92
N ILE A 159 -6.39 -12.58 0.58
CA ILE A 159 -5.18 -11.95 0.02
C ILE A 159 -4.61 -10.93 0.99
N VAL A 160 -3.30 -10.70 0.88
CA VAL A 160 -2.60 -9.59 1.54
C VAL A 160 -2.20 -8.59 0.46
N PRO A 161 -2.80 -7.39 0.41
CA PRO A 161 -2.60 -6.42 -0.67
C PRO A 161 -1.28 -5.62 -0.51
N VAL A 162 -0.16 -6.28 -0.24
CA VAL A 162 1.15 -5.65 0.02
C VAL A 162 1.69 -4.89 -1.19
N GLU A 163 1.50 -5.41 -2.39
CA GLU A 163 2.03 -4.81 -3.62
C GLU A 163 1.39 -3.45 -3.99
N LEU A 164 0.20 -3.18 -3.49
CA LEU A 164 -0.52 -1.94 -3.78
C LEU A 164 -0.12 -0.79 -2.85
N GLU A 165 0.61 -1.07 -1.78
CA GLU A 165 1.09 -0.07 -0.83
C GLU A 165 2.48 0.49 -1.19
N SER A 166 3.26 -0.24 -2.00
CA SER A 166 4.61 0.17 -2.40
C SER A 166 4.63 1.23 -3.51
N GLU A 167 3.50 1.47 -4.20
CA GLU A 167 3.38 2.40 -5.33
C GLU A 167 2.71 3.75 -4.99
N ALA A 168 2.61 4.11 -3.71
CA ALA A 168 1.94 5.35 -3.27
C ALA A 168 2.90 6.38 -2.66
#